data_44b8ae2a26bcdd4fa30963280ea7ff2c
#
_entry.id   44b8ae2a26bcdd4fa30963280ea7ff2c
#
_cell.length_a   1.000
_cell.length_b   1.000
_cell.length_c   1.000
_cell.angle_alpha   90.00
_cell.angle_beta   90.00
_cell.angle_gamma   90.00
#
_symmetry.space_group_name_H-M   'P 1'
#
loop_
_entity.id
_entity.type
_entity.pdbx_description
1 polymer ?
#
loop_
_entity_poly.entity_id
_entity_poly.type
_entity_poly.pdbx_seq_one_letter_code
_entity_poly.pdbx_strand_id
1 'polypeptide(L)'
;MATLEQEIKRNIARGDKKVNGFTGAVRSLENLGLEKGDEFTIPERFDVYEQKIGDNAVRYIMVELKNGNAKPFYPSTFTKSRPVYNQDGTPTGQRVFTKGTAAELFRQYGSVQEGMDALRGKTVKVSDIEQVDTLRYGTTSLMKAQIPTIDLV
;
A
#
# COMPACT_ATOMS: atom_id res chain seq x y z
N MET A 1 11.07 0.13 21.67
CA MET A 1 10.91 -0.35 20.27
C MET A 1 9.91 -1.50 20.27
N ALA A 2 8.85 -1.38 19.48
CA ALA A 2 7.82 -2.41 19.45
C ALA A 2 8.23 -3.55 18.51
N THR A 3 8.00 -4.80 18.94
CA THR A 3 8.24 -5.99 18.13
C THR A 3 7.07 -6.22 17.17
N LEU A 4 7.28 -7.07 16.17
CA LEU A 4 6.21 -7.49 15.25
C LEU A 4 5.02 -8.05 16.03
N GLU A 5 5.28 -8.93 16.97
CA GLU A 5 4.22 -9.57 17.77
C GLU A 5 3.42 -8.55 18.58
N GLN A 6 4.08 -7.60 19.22
CA GLN A 6 3.42 -6.55 20.00
C GLN A 6 2.55 -5.66 19.11
N GLU A 7 3.06 -5.26 17.94
CA GLU A 7 2.31 -4.43 16.99
C GLU A 7 1.10 -5.18 16.43
N ILE A 8 1.24 -6.46 16.08
CA ILE A 8 0.14 -7.28 15.60
C ILE A 8 -0.96 -7.38 16.66
N LYS A 9 -0.59 -7.66 17.91
CA LYS A 9 -1.56 -7.72 19.01
C LYS A 9 -2.30 -6.41 19.19
N ARG A 10 -1.58 -5.29 19.13
CA ARG A 10 -2.17 -3.97 19.25
C ARG A 10 -3.15 -3.69 18.11
N ASN A 11 -2.78 -4.05 16.89
CA ASN A 11 -3.62 -3.84 15.72
C ASN A 11 -4.90 -4.68 15.79
N ILE A 12 -4.81 -5.92 16.23
CA ILE A 12 -5.98 -6.78 16.43
C ILE A 12 -6.89 -6.21 17.53
N ALA A 13 -6.29 -5.69 18.59
CA ALA A 13 -7.05 -5.08 19.68
C ALA A 13 -7.85 -3.85 19.24
N ARG A 14 -7.35 -3.09 18.26
CA ARG A 14 -8.08 -1.95 17.69
C ARG A 14 -9.15 -2.35 16.67
N GLY A 15 -9.23 -3.63 16.29
CA GLY A 15 -10.27 -4.14 15.40
C GLY A 15 -9.81 -4.65 14.04
N ASP A 16 -8.50 -4.66 13.76
CA ASP A 16 -7.98 -5.21 12.51
C ASP A 16 -8.23 -6.72 12.48
N LYS A 17 -8.44 -7.26 11.29
CA LYS A 17 -8.72 -8.68 11.11
C LYS A 17 -7.88 -9.27 9.99
N LYS A 18 -7.58 -10.55 10.09
CA LYS A 18 -6.94 -11.30 9.01
C LYS A 18 -7.88 -11.44 7.83
N VAL A 19 -7.33 -11.33 6.63
CA VAL A 19 -8.06 -11.51 5.38
C VAL A 19 -7.23 -12.35 4.41
N ASN A 20 -7.86 -12.81 3.33
CA ASN A 20 -7.21 -13.65 2.32
C ASN A 20 -6.62 -12.81 1.20
N GLY A 21 -5.45 -12.23 1.44
CA GLY A 21 -4.69 -11.54 0.41
C GLY A 21 -5.15 -10.12 0.12
N PHE A 22 -4.53 -9.55 -0.90
CA PHE A 22 -4.78 -8.17 -1.33
C PHE A 22 -5.77 -8.18 -2.47
N THR A 23 -6.95 -7.64 -2.22
CA THR A 23 -7.99 -7.52 -3.22
C THR A 23 -8.57 -6.12 -3.20
N GLY A 24 -9.21 -5.76 -4.29
CA GLY A 24 -10.01 -4.56 -4.34
C GLY A 24 -9.25 -3.30 -4.62
N ALA A 25 -9.83 -2.23 -4.16
CA ALA A 25 -9.43 -0.91 -4.56
C ALA A 25 -8.17 -0.43 -3.85
N VAL A 26 -7.36 0.28 -4.61
CA VAL A 26 -6.25 1.05 -4.10
C VAL A 26 -6.80 2.22 -3.30
N ARG A 27 -6.17 2.55 -2.19
CA ARG A 27 -6.61 3.63 -1.30
C ARG A 27 -5.47 4.62 -1.05
N SER A 28 -5.85 5.89 -0.93
CA SER A 28 -4.92 6.95 -0.52
C SER A 28 -4.78 6.96 0.98
N LEU A 29 -3.56 7.17 1.46
CA LEU A 29 -3.28 7.32 2.88
C LEU A 29 -2.53 8.62 3.13
N GLU A 30 -2.93 9.34 4.18
CA GLU A 30 -2.25 10.56 4.62
C GLU A 30 -0.91 10.24 5.27
N ASN A 31 -0.83 9.11 5.95
CA ASN A 31 0.36 8.70 6.67
C ASN A 31 0.60 7.20 6.49
N LEU A 32 1.70 6.88 5.83
CA LEU A 32 2.10 5.49 5.61
C LEU A 32 2.83 4.89 6.82
N GLY A 33 3.35 5.72 7.71
CA GLY A 33 4.23 5.27 8.78
C GLY A 33 5.64 4.91 8.33
N LEU A 34 5.87 4.76 7.03
CA LEU A 34 7.19 4.51 6.46
C LEU A 34 7.82 5.81 6.01
N GLU A 35 9.15 5.86 6.00
CA GLU A 35 9.93 7.01 5.58
C GLU A 35 10.84 6.63 4.41
N LYS A 36 11.23 7.64 3.64
CA LYS A 36 12.22 7.46 2.59
C LYS A 36 13.52 6.92 3.19
N GLY A 37 14.05 5.86 2.60
CA GLY A 37 15.25 5.19 3.08
C GLY A 37 14.98 3.96 3.93
N ASP A 38 13.76 3.73 4.38
CA ASP A 38 13.42 2.53 5.13
C ASP A 38 13.63 1.28 4.28
N GLU A 39 14.27 0.28 4.87
CA GLU A 39 14.47 -1.03 4.25
C GLU A 39 13.81 -2.11 5.07
N PHE A 40 13.25 -3.10 4.40
CA PHE A 40 12.69 -4.27 5.04
C PHE A 40 12.65 -5.45 4.08
N THR A 41 12.65 -6.66 4.64
CA THR A 41 12.47 -7.88 3.86
C THR A 41 11.01 -8.30 3.95
N ILE A 42 10.40 -8.58 2.80
CA ILE A 42 9.05 -9.12 2.78
C ILE A 42 9.13 -10.58 3.25
N PRO A 43 8.45 -10.93 4.35
CA PRO A 43 8.53 -12.30 4.87
C PRO A 43 8.09 -13.32 3.82
N GLU A 44 8.71 -14.50 3.83
CA GLU A 44 8.28 -15.58 2.95
C GLU A 44 6.87 -16.06 3.28
N ARG A 45 6.49 -15.95 4.56
CA ARG A 45 5.12 -16.20 5.02
C ARG A 45 4.64 -14.96 5.75
N PHE A 46 3.52 -14.42 5.30
CA PHE A 46 2.91 -13.28 5.95
C PHE A 46 1.40 -13.43 5.99
N ASP A 47 0.81 -12.85 7.01
CA ASP A 47 -0.63 -12.69 7.10
C ASP A 47 -1.00 -11.30 6.62
N VAL A 48 -2.11 -11.21 5.90
CA VAL A 48 -2.66 -9.92 5.45
C VAL A 48 -3.75 -9.51 6.43
N TYR A 49 -3.68 -8.26 6.87
CA TYR A 49 -4.65 -7.68 7.80
C TYR A 49 -5.41 -6.56 7.11
N GLU A 50 -6.65 -6.39 7.51
CA GLU A 50 -7.48 -5.29 7.05
C GLU A 50 -7.73 -4.33 8.20
N GLN A 51 -7.46 -3.05 7.96
CA GLN A 51 -7.66 -1.96 8.89
C GLN A 51 -8.73 -1.03 8.37
N LYS A 52 -9.69 -0.67 9.22
CA LYS A 52 -10.68 0.36 8.90
C LYS A 52 -10.10 1.74 9.17
N ILE A 53 -10.23 2.62 8.19
CA ILE A 53 -9.87 4.04 8.30
C ILE A 53 -11.10 4.83 7.85
N GLY A 54 -11.88 5.32 8.81
CA GLY A 54 -13.18 5.92 8.52
C GLY A 54 -14.12 4.88 7.89
N ASP A 55 -14.70 5.20 6.75
CA ASP A 55 -15.57 4.29 6.00
C ASP A 55 -14.81 3.41 5.01
N ASN A 56 -13.49 3.51 4.99
CA ASN A 56 -12.62 2.75 4.08
C ASN A 56 -11.90 1.64 4.81
N ALA A 57 -11.47 0.64 4.05
CA ALA A 57 -10.61 -0.42 4.55
C ALA A 57 -9.34 -0.49 3.71
N VAL A 58 -8.20 -0.67 4.36
CA VAL A 58 -6.91 -0.87 3.70
C VAL A 58 -6.29 -2.16 4.19
N ARG A 59 -5.55 -2.83 3.33
CA ARG A 59 -4.89 -4.10 3.65
C ARG A 59 -3.39 -3.91 3.72
N TYR A 60 -2.77 -4.60 4.67
CA TYR A 60 -1.34 -4.46 4.92
C TYR A 60 -0.75 -5.77 5.44
N ILE A 61 0.56 -5.85 5.38
CA ILE A 61 1.34 -6.84 6.13
C ILE A 61 2.20 -6.09 7.14
N MET A 62 2.57 -6.76 8.22
CA MET A 62 3.54 -6.21 9.16
C MET A 62 4.95 -6.61 8.72
N VAL A 63 5.84 -5.64 8.71
CA VAL A 63 7.24 -5.85 8.37
C VAL A 63 8.14 -5.30 9.47
N GLU A 64 9.33 -5.86 9.58
CA GLU A 64 10.36 -5.36 10.46
C GLU A 64 11.38 -4.59 9.64
N LEU A 65 11.55 -3.31 9.96
CA LEU A 65 12.53 -2.47 9.30
C LEU A 65 13.95 -2.89 9.70
N LYS A 66 14.91 -2.54 8.86
CA LYS A 66 16.33 -2.82 9.13
C LYS A 66 16.79 -2.28 10.49
N ASN A 67 16.20 -1.17 10.96
CA ASN A 67 16.49 -0.60 12.27
C ASN A 67 15.79 -1.32 13.44
N GLY A 68 15.03 -2.37 13.18
CA GLY A 68 14.35 -3.18 14.19
C GLY A 68 12.92 -2.76 14.51
N ASN A 69 12.44 -1.63 13.99
CA ASN A 69 11.06 -1.20 14.22
C ASN A 69 10.08 -2.00 13.37
N ALA A 70 8.97 -2.42 13.98
CA ALA A 70 7.87 -3.06 13.25
C ALA A 70 6.93 -1.98 12.70
N LYS A 71 6.59 -2.07 11.43
CA LYS A 71 5.71 -1.13 10.74
C LYS A 71 4.76 -1.85 9.80
N PRO A 72 3.57 -1.30 9.56
CA PRO A 72 2.71 -1.83 8.51
C PRO A 72 3.22 -1.39 7.14
N PHE A 73 3.12 -2.29 6.17
CA PHE A 73 3.38 -2.00 4.77
C PHE A 73 2.10 -2.18 3.98
N TYR A 74 1.70 -1.14 3.26
CA TYR A 74 0.45 -1.08 2.51
C TYR A 74 0.75 -1.13 1.00
N PRO A 75 0.84 -2.32 0.40
CA PRO A 75 1.23 -2.44 -1.02
C PRO A 75 0.18 -1.93 -2.00
N SER A 76 -1.08 -1.84 -1.59
CA SER A 76 -2.15 -1.29 -2.43
C SER A 76 -2.48 0.16 -2.10
N THR A 77 -1.52 0.92 -1.55
CA THR A 77 -1.74 2.35 -1.33
C THR A 77 -1.96 3.06 -2.65
N PHE A 78 -2.75 4.11 -2.56
CA PHE A 78 -3.12 4.88 -3.73
C PHE A 78 -1.90 5.40 -4.46
N THR A 79 -2.02 5.38 -5.74
CA THR A 79 -1.06 5.89 -6.70
C THR A 79 -1.75 6.92 -7.56
N LYS A 80 -0.98 7.75 -8.24
CA LYS A 80 -1.53 8.60 -9.29
C LYS A 80 -2.16 7.71 -10.36
N SER A 81 -3.30 8.13 -10.88
CA SER A 81 -4.00 7.41 -11.93
C SER A 81 -4.54 8.40 -12.95
N ARG A 82 -4.80 7.91 -14.14
CA ARG A 82 -5.45 8.67 -15.20
C ARG A 82 -6.60 7.87 -15.81
N PRO A 83 -7.66 8.53 -16.28
CA PRO A 83 -8.73 7.82 -16.97
C PRO A 83 -8.26 7.30 -18.32
N VAL A 84 -8.91 6.23 -18.79
CA VAL A 84 -8.71 5.68 -20.12
C VAL A 84 -9.93 6.04 -20.96
N TYR A 85 -9.68 6.57 -22.18
CA TYR A 85 -10.72 6.99 -23.10
C TYR A 85 -10.74 6.10 -24.33
N ASN A 86 -11.92 5.94 -24.92
CA ASN A 86 -12.09 5.34 -26.24
C ASN A 86 -11.54 6.30 -27.30
N GLN A 87 -11.40 5.80 -28.54
CA GLN A 87 -10.91 6.63 -29.66
C GLN A 87 -11.82 7.81 -29.97
N ASP A 88 -13.13 7.68 -29.68
CA ASP A 88 -14.10 8.77 -29.86
C ASP A 88 -14.11 9.80 -28.71
N GLY A 89 -13.23 9.64 -27.72
CA GLY A 89 -13.15 10.55 -26.58
C GLY A 89 -14.08 10.22 -25.41
N THR A 90 -14.88 9.16 -25.50
CA THR A 90 -15.75 8.75 -24.39
C THR A 90 -14.98 7.98 -23.33
N PRO A 91 -15.31 8.15 -22.03
CA PRO A 91 -14.61 7.43 -20.99
C PRO A 91 -14.96 5.94 -20.99
N THR A 92 -13.97 5.08 -20.74
CA THR A 92 -14.16 3.63 -20.64
C THR A 92 -14.61 3.21 -19.24
N GLY A 93 -14.53 4.09 -18.24
CA GLY A 93 -14.72 3.73 -16.85
C GLY A 93 -13.50 3.09 -16.19
N GLN A 94 -12.46 2.82 -16.95
CA GLN A 94 -11.21 2.25 -16.45
C GLN A 94 -10.20 3.35 -16.13
N ARG A 95 -9.25 3.03 -15.25
CA ARG A 95 -8.14 3.92 -14.91
C ARG A 95 -6.83 3.15 -14.97
N VAL A 96 -5.77 3.86 -15.34
CA VAL A 96 -4.41 3.35 -15.36
C VAL A 96 -3.65 3.97 -14.21
N PHE A 97 -3.05 3.14 -13.37
CA PHE A 97 -2.18 3.60 -12.29
C PHE A 97 -0.83 3.99 -12.86
N THR A 98 -0.38 5.20 -12.55
CA THR A 98 0.82 5.77 -13.16
C THR A 98 2.00 5.89 -12.20
N LYS A 99 1.77 5.87 -10.89
CA LYS A 99 2.84 6.03 -9.90
C LYS A 99 2.46 5.41 -8.56
N GLY A 100 3.48 4.90 -7.83
CA GLY A 100 3.36 4.32 -6.51
C GLY A 100 3.56 2.82 -6.50
N THR A 101 3.58 2.23 -5.31
CA THR A 101 3.82 0.79 -5.13
C THR A 101 2.83 -0.06 -5.91
N ALA A 102 1.54 0.25 -5.79
CA ALA A 102 0.52 -0.50 -6.52
C ALA A 102 0.73 -0.45 -8.03
N ALA A 103 1.10 0.72 -8.56
CA ALA A 103 1.36 0.87 -10.00
C ALA A 103 2.52 -0.02 -10.45
N GLU A 104 3.60 -0.07 -9.67
CA GLU A 104 4.74 -0.92 -9.98
C GLU A 104 4.38 -2.40 -9.95
N LEU A 105 3.62 -2.83 -8.95
CA LEU A 105 3.20 -4.22 -8.83
C LEU A 105 2.27 -4.63 -9.97
N PHE A 106 1.34 -3.76 -10.35
CA PHE A 106 0.47 -4.01 -11.51
C PHE A 106 1.28 -4.10 -12.81
N ARG A 107 2.23 -3.20 -12.99
CA ARG A 107 3.05 -3.15 -14.22
C ARG A 107 3.93 -4.38 -14.36
N GLN A 108 4.57 -4.80 -13.27
CA GLN A 108 5.55 -5.88 -13.32
C GLN A 108 4.92 -7.26 -13.21
N TYR A 109 3.82 -7.41 -12.47
CA TYR A 109 3.29 -8.72 -12.07
C TYR A 109 1.82 -8.92 -12.41
N GLY A 110 1.11 -7.89 -12.84
CA GLY A 110 -0.29 -7.99 -13.21
C GLY A 110 -1.30 -7.68 -12.10
N SER A 111 -0.92 -7.84 -10.84
CA SER A 111 -1.76 -7.49 -9.68
C SER A 111 -0.90 -7.25 -8.45
N VAL A 112 -1.49 -6.61 -7.44
CA VAL A 112 -0.82 -6.43 -6.15
C VAL A 112 -0.54 -7.78 -5.50
N GLN A 113 -1.50 -8.71 -5.55
CA GLN A 113 -1.32 -10.04 -4.96
C GLN A 113 -0.18 -10.81 -5.61
N GLU A 114 -0.14 -10.86 -6.93
CA GLU A 114 0.92 -11.53 -7.67
C GLU A 114 2.27 -10.89 -7.40
N GLY A 115 2.30 -9.57 -7.32
CA GLY A 115 3.51 -8.82 -6.99
C GLY A 115 4.02 -9.13 -5.59
N MET A 116 3.13 -9.15 -4.60
CA MET A 116 3.52 -9.48 -3.24
C MET A 116 4.00 -10.92 -3.11
N ASP A 117 3.38 -11.84 -3.82
CA ASP A 117 3.84 -13.23 -3.84
C ASP A 117 5.22 -13.37 -4.47
N ALA A 118 5.50 -12.62 -5.54
CA ALA A 118 6.80 -12.61 -6.20
C ALA A 118 7.89 -11.99 -5.31
N LEU A 119 7.53 -11.08 -4.43
CA LEU A 119 8.49 -10.38 -3.55
C LEU A 119 8.74 -11.11 -2.23
N ARG A 120 8.12 -12.24 -1.99
CA ARG A 120 8.36 -13.04 -0.76
C ARG A 120 9.85 -13.34 -0.62
N GLY A 121 10.40 -13.04 0.58
CA GLY A 121 11.82 -13.23 0.88
C GLY A 121 12.74 -12.17 0.28
N LYS A 122 12.23 -11.21 -0.47
CA LYS A 122 13.03 -10.14 -1.08
C LYS A 122 13.12 -8.94 -0.17
N THR A 123 14.26 -8.25 -0.23
CA THR A 123 14.47 -7.00 0.49
C THR A 123 14.16 -5.83 -0.42
N VAL A 124 13.40 -4.88 0.10
CA VAL A 124 13.02 -3.68 -0.62
C VAL A 124 13.37 -2.44 0.20
N LYS A 125 13.50 -1.33 -0.49
CA LYS A 125 13.77 -0.04 0.10
C LYS A 125 12.75 0.97 -0.37
N VAL A 126 12.28 1.82 0.54
CA VAL A 126 11.44 2.96 0.16
C VAL A 126 12.35 4.01 -0.47
N SER A 127 12.34 4.09 -1.78
CA SER A 127 13.22 4.98 -2.52
C SER A 127 12.69 6.41 -2.58
N ASP A 128 11.39 6.58 -2.48
CA ASP A 128 10.76 7.90 -2.50
C ASP A 128 9.38 7.86 -1.83
N ILE A 129 8.99 8.99 -1.27
CA ILE A 129 7.61 9.24 -0.83
C ILE A 129 7.21 10.60 -1.36
N GLU A 130 6.27 10.62 -2.30
CA GLU A 130 5.73 11.84 -2.87
C GLU A 130 4.43 12.21 -2.16
N GLN A 131 4.27 13.47 -1.79
CA GLN A 131 3.00 13.97 -1.29
C GLN A 131 2.20 14.58 -2.42
N VAL A 132 0.94 14.20 -2.51
CA VAL A 132 0.02 14.74 -3.53
C VAL A 132 -1.27 15.19 -2.86
N ASP A 133 -1.88 16.22 -3.41
CA ASP A 133 -3.21 16.65 -2.99
C ASP A 133 -4.25 15.77 -3.69
N THR A 134 -5.19 15.25 -2.91
CA THR A 134 -6.29 14.44 -3.44
C THR A 134 -7.53 14.68 -2.57
N LEU A 135 -8.68 14.24 -3.07
CA LEU A 135 -9.91 14.30 -2.29
C LEU A 135 -10.00 13.08 -1.36
N ARG A 136 -10.46 13.29 -0.14
CA ARG A 136 -10.83 12.18 0.73
C ARG A 136 -11.95 11.40 0.07
N TYR A 137 -11.86 10.09 0.15
CA TYR A 137 -12.84 9.21 -0.48
C TYR A 137 -14.26 9.55 -0.02
N GLY A 138 -15.15 9.76 -0.99
CA GLY A 138 -16.56 10.08 -0.72
C GLY A 138 -16.82 11.49 -0.19
N THR A 139 -15.83 12.39 -0.25
CA THR A 139 -15.97 13.76 0.25
C THR A 139 -15.46 14.78 -0.75
N THR A 140 -15.68 16.07 -0.45
CA THR A 140 -15.08 17.19 -1.18
C THR A 140 -13.87 17.78 -0.44
N SER A 141 -13.49 17.17 0.71
CA SER A 141 -12.36 17.63 1.52
C SER A 141 -11.05 17.21 0.89
N LEU A 142 -10.08 18.12 0.86
CA LEU A 142 -8.73 17.81 0.39
C LEU A 142 -7.93 17.13 1.48
N MET A 143 -7.04 16.23 1.06
CA MET A 143 -6.03 15.62 1.92
C MET A 143 -4.70 15.57 1.19
N LYS A 144 -3.62 15.51 1.94
CA LYS A 144 -2.29 15.22 1.41
C LYS A 144 -2.02 13.73 1.56
N ALA A 145 -2.00 13.02 0.44
CA ALA A 145 -1.72 11.59 0.43
C ALA A 145 -0.25 11.33 0.16
N GLN A 146 0.29 10.30 0.77
CA GLN A 146 1.64 9.84 0.53
C GLN A 146 1.63 8.72 -0.51
N ILE A 147 2.45 8.86 -1.53
CA ILE A 147 2.63 7.86 -2.59
C ILE A 147 4.04 7.27 -2.45
N PRO A 148 4.18 6.02 -2.00
CA PRO A 148 5.48 5.40 -1.84
C PRO A 148 5.94 4.77 -3.15
N THR A 149 7.27 4.79 -3.35
CA THR A 149 7.94 4.00 -4.37
C THR A 149 8.92 3.08 -3.67
N ILE A 150 8.88 1.80 -4.01
CA ILE A 150 9.81 0.81 -3.47
C ILE A 150 10.67 0.22 -4.58
N ASP A 151 11.92 -0.09 -4.26
CA ASP A 151 12.86 -0.74 -5.16
C ASP A 151 13.48 -1.95 -4.50
N LEU A 152 13.82 -2.96 -5.30
CA LEU A 152 14.60 -4.09 -4.82
C LEU A 152 16.01 -3.65 -4.44
N VAL A 153 16.49 -4.18 -3.36
CA VAL A 153 17.85 -3.94 -2.88
C VAL A 153 18.79 -5.02 -3.40
#